data_41ed610de1ea7af15cac2f58ac0368fa
#
_entry.id   41ed610de1ea7af15cac2f58ac0368fa
#
_cell.length_a   1.000
_cell.length_b   1.000
_cell.length_c   1.000
_cell.angle_alpha   90.00
_cell.angle_beta   90.00
_cell.angle_gamma   90.00
#
_symmetry.space_group_name_H-M   'P 1'
#
loop_
_entity.id
_entity.type
_entity.pdbx_description
1 polymer ?
#
loop_
_entity_poly.entity_id
_entity_poly.type
_entity_poly.pdbx_seq_one_letter_code
_entity_poly.pdbx_strand_id
1 'polypeptide(L)'
;MEKLTKSLPLFKERNCSVSIVLDSRTRRKNAYEFPLSLRFTIDRKFFYFTVGSSFTEKKFSDICNATKCKSENYKFQKEWKDTIAPKYKEILINLNKGGILTFEMVRQCIMGEEVVLSKEDTTQSQSFISIWEQVIHELRTEDGGVRFTTAESYECALKSFRMILGENTIKGFCICAAELQKWKDGMHNGVKDENGAIVGKISDTTAGIYLRCCRAVWNRCVHEGYLKDVPYPFSNKKEKGLVSIPKSAKRKQNFLNVNQMTELYNLFVSKKYPKHWTEDYVQRAHYSLGLFLVQYLCNGFNMADAGRLTYNSYYYQTDGKAFRFNRKKTSRRSADGSEVIVPIIPPLQYILDEIAAPPTRDGLVFPDILKGAETEELRRKY
;
A
#
# COMPACT_ATOMS: atom_id res chain seq x y z
N MET A 1 -9.53 -59.35 -2.11
CA MET A 1 -10.11 -58.31 -2.96
C MET A 1 -8.99 -57.36 -3.38
N GLU A 2 -8.59 -57.34 -4.66
CA GLU A 2 -7.62 -56.40 -5.16
C GLU A 2 -8.17 -54.96 -5.04
N LYS A 3 -7.35 -54.08 -4.47
CA LYS A 3 -7.74 -52.68 -4.24
C LYS A 3 -7.68 -51.95 -5.55
N LEU A 4 -8.82 -51.67 -6.17
CA LEU A 4 -8.91 -50.94 -7.43
C LEU A 4 -8.39 -49.50 -7.31
N THR A 5 -7.53 -49.11 -8.24
CA THR A 5 -7.00 -47.73 -8.33
C THR A 5 -8.09 -46.79 -8.79
N LYS A 6 -8.40 -45.74 -8.00
CA LYS A 6 -9.52 -44.83 -8.24
C LYS A 6 -9.14 -43.52 -8.89
N SER A 7 -7.86 -43.21 -9.01
CA SER A 7 -7.37 -41.95 -9.60
C SER A 7 -5.94 -42.09 -10.11
N LEU A 8 -5.63 -41.44 -11.21
CA LEU A 8 -4.29 -41.30 -11.78
C LEU A 8 -3.86 -39.83 -11.67
N PRO A 9 -2.86 -39.47 -10.85
CA PRO A 9 -2.31 -38.13 -10.84
C PRO A 9 -1.69 -37.79 -12.20
N LEU A 10 -1.99 -36.62 -12.74
CA LEU A 10 -1.41 -36.12 -13.99
C LEU A 10 -0.27 -35.14 -13.71
N PHE A 11 -0.59 -34.05 -13.02
CA PHE A 11 0.37 -33.00 -12.71
C PHE A 11 -0.13 -32.14 -11.54
N LYS A 12 0.76 -31.34 -11.01
CA LYS A 12 0.45 -30.27 -10.07
C LYS A 12 1.03 -28.96 -10.61
N GLU A 13 0.19 -27.93 -10.65
CA GLU A 13 0.61 -26.59 -11.02
C GLU A 13 0.22 -25.65 -9.87
N ARG A 14 1.22 -25.11 -9.19
CA ARG A 14 1.04 -24.27 -7.99
C ARG A 14 0.22 -24.97 -6.91
N ASN A 15 -0.92 -24.37 -6.50
CA ASN A 15 -1.85 -24.93 -5.52
C ASN A 15 -2.95 -25.80 -6.15
N CYS A 16 -2.96 -25.97 -7.48
CA CYS A 16 -3.90 -26.83 -8.18
C CYS A 16 -3.28 -28.21 -8.50
N SER A 17 -3.88 -29.29 -8.06
CA SER A 17 -3.55 -30.65 -8.47
C SER A 17 -4.61 -31.20 -9.41
N VAL A 18 -4.15 -31.86 -10.48
CA VAL A 18 -5.03 -32.43 -11.51
C VAL A 18 -4.81 -33.92 -11.61
N SER A 19 -5.90 -34.67 -11.55
CA SER A 19 -5.89 -36.13 -11.66
C SER A 19 -7.03 -36.59 -12.58
N ILE A 20 -6.81 -37.73 -13.28
CA ILE A 20 -7.88 -38.43 -14.00
C ILE A 20 -8.58 -39.38 -13.03
N VAL A 21 -9.90 -39.39 -13.11
CA VAL A 21 -10.79 -40.21 -12.29
C VAL A 21 -11.98 -40.69 -13.13
N LEU A 22 -12.65 -41.75 -12.69
CA LEU A 22 -13.99 -42.08 -13.18
C LEU A 22 -15.06 -41.33 -12.37
N ASP A 23 -15.95 -40.61 -12.99
CA ASP A 23 -17.01 -39.92 -12.29
C ASP A 23 -18.19 -40.88 -11.98
N SER A 24 -18.12 -41.53 -10.82
CA SER A 24 -19.15 -42.46 -10.36
C SER A 24 -20.42 -41.78 -9.81
N ARG A 25 -20.47 -40.43 -9.75
CA ARG A 25 -21.62 -39.67 -9.25
C ARG A 25 -22.80 -39.65 -10.26
N THR A 26 -22.49 -39.75 -11.55
CA THR A 26 -23.47 -39.82 -12.64
C THR A 26 -23.93 -41.25 -12.90
N ARG A 27 -24.38 -41.96 -11.87
CA ARG A 27 -24.84 -43.32 -11.99
C ARG A 27 -26.18 -43.34 -12.75
N ARG A 28 -26.15 -43.60 -14.05
CA ARG A 28 -27.36 -44.06 -14.76
C ARG A 28 -27.73 -45.43 -14.24
N LYS A 29 -29.01 -45.65 -13.92
CA LYS A 29 -29.54 -47.00 -13.54
C LYS A 29 -29.12 -48.00 -14.63
N ASN A 30 -28.18 -48.87 -14.42
CA ASN A 30 -27.61 -49.89 -15.30
C ASN A 30 -26.31 -49.57 -16.06
N ALA A 31 -25.57 -48.55 -15.70
CA ALA A 31 -24.27 -48.30 -16.35
C ALA A 31 -23.12 -49.05 -15.61
N TYR A 32 -22.49 -49.96 -16.33
CA TYR A 32 -21.25 -50.63 -15.90
C TYR A 32 -20.01 -49.77 -16.17
N GLU A 33 -20.15 -48.70 -16.95
CA GLU A 33 -19.11 -47.78 -17.37
C GLU A 33 -19.38 -46.38 -16.84
N PHE A 34 -18.30 -45.71 -16.42
CA PHE A 34 -18.34 -44.34 -15.92
C PHE A 34 -17.54 -43.43 -16.81
N PRO A 35 -17.96 -42.16 -16.98
CA PRO A 35 -17.24 -41.19 -17.78
C PRO A 35 -15.89 -40.86 -17.16
N LEU A 36 -14.88 -40.73 -18.02
CA LEU A 36 -13.57 -40.26 -17.66
C LEU A 36 -13.65 -38.76 -17.41
N SER A 37 -13.12 -38.34 -16.26
CA SER A 37 -13.16 -36.94 -15.85
C SER A 37 -11.81 -36.51 -15.28
N LEU A 38 -11.46 -35.24 -15.51
CA LEU A 38 -10.39 -34.56 -14.79
C LEU A 38 -10.96 -34.02 -13.49
N ARG A 39 -10.28 -34.32 -12.40
CA ARG A 39 -10.54 -33.73 -11.10
C ARG A 39 -9.50 -32.66 -10.82
N PHE A 40 -9.93 -31.43 -10.77
CA PHE A 40 -9.15 -30.28 -10.35
C PHE A 40 -9.35 -30.09 -8.86
N THR A 41 -8.28 -30.06 -8.09
CA THR A 41 -8.33 -29.87 -6.64
C THR A 41 -7.48 -28.65 -6.27
N ILE A 42 -8.13 -27.65 -5.63
CA ILE A 42 -7.54 -26.39 -5.23
C ILE A 42 -8.00 -26.08 -3.81
N ASP A 43 -7.08 -25.90 -2.87
CA ASP A 43 -7.37 -25.57 -1.48
C ASP A 43 -8.44 -26.46 -0.83
N ARG A 44 -8.32 -27.79 -1.03
CA ARG A 44 -9.25 -28.84 -0.57
C ARG A 44 -10.63 -28.83 -1.24
N LYS A 45 -10.98 -27.87 -2.10
CA LYS A 45 -12.16 -27.87 -2.96
C LYS A 45 -11.85 -28.56 -4.27
N PHE A 46 -12.81 -29.23 -4.87
CA PHE A 46 -12.60 -29.90 -6.15
C PHE A 46 -13.85 -29.84 -7.03
N PHE A 47 -13.61 -29.89 -8.33
CA PHE A 47 -14.66 -30.07 -9.35
C PHE A 47 -14.19 -31.06 -10.41
N TYR A 48 -15.13 -31.53 -11.21
CA TYR A 48 -14.87 -32.51 -12.24
C TYR A 48 -15.23 -31.92 -13.61
N PHE A 49 -14.38 -32.23 -14.59
CA PHE A 49 -14.57 -31.87 -15.97
C PHE A 49 -14.48 -33.13 -16.84
N THR A 50 -15.58 -33.51 -17.53
CA THR A 50 -15.66 -34.73 -18.34
C THR A 50 -14.83 -34.58 -19.61
N VAL A 51 -13.93 -35.54 -19.90
CA VAL A 51 -13.04 -35.51 -21.07
C VAL A 51 -13.38 -36.52 -22.14
N GLY A 52 -14.59 -37.06 -22.16
CA GLY A 52 -15.09 -38.00 -23.17
C GLY A 52 -15.19 -39.43 -22.67
N SER A 53 -14.64 -40.38 -23.34
CA SER A 53 -14.62 -41.85 -23.10
C SER A 53 -15.11 -42.38 -21.77
N SER A 54 -15.81 -43.48 -21.76
CA SER A 54 -16.27 -44.17 -20.54
C SER A 54 -15.50 -45.48 -20.34
N PHE A 55 -15.28 -45.88 -19.09
CA PHE A 55 -14.54 -47.08 -18.74
C PHE A 55 -15.22 -47.79 -17.55
N THR A 56 -15.04 -49.13 -17.50
CA THR A 56 -15.36 -49.90 -16.28
C THR A 56 -14.30 -49.59 -15.22
N GLU A 57 -14.65 -49.71 -13.93
CA GLU A 57 -13.70 -49.50 -12.82
C GLU A 57 -12.47 -50.43 -12.93
N LYS A 58 -12.67 -51.69 -13.37
CA LYS A 58 -11.60 -52.64 -13.58
C LYS A 58 -10.63 -52.22 -14.68
N LYS A 59 -11.16 -51.85 -15.88
CA LYS A 59 -10.33 -51.41 -16.99
C LYS A 59 -9.58 -50.13 -16.67
N PHE A 60 -10.21 -49.21 -15.99
CA PHE A 60 -9.53 -47.97 -15.53
C PHE A 60 -8.40 -48.25 -14.55
N SER A 61 -8.63 -49.17 -13.57
CA SER A 61 -7.56 -49.60 -12.66
C SER A 61 -6.39 -50.27 -13.40
N ASP A 62 -6.67 -51.10 -14.40
CA ASP A 62 -5.66 -51.77 -15.22
C ASP A 62 -4.86 -50.75 -16.06
N ILE A 63 -5.50 -49.69 -16.58
CA ILE A 63 -4.83 -48.58 -17.27
C ILE A 63 -3.92 -47.81 -16.30
N CYS A 64 -4.44 -47.48 -15.12
CA CYS A 64 -3.66 -46.71 -14.13
C CYS A 64 -2.42 -47.47 -13.65
N ASN A 65 -2.49 -48.79 -13.57
CA ASN A 65 -1.42 -49.65 -13.08
C ASN A 65 -0.54 -50.25 -14.21
N ALA A 66 -0.76 -49.86 -15.47
CA ALA A 66 -0.03 -50.40 -16.61
C ALA A 66 1.46 -50.01 -16.59
N THR A 67 2.32 -51.02 -16.59
CA THR A 67 3.80 -50.85 -16.60
C THR A 67 4.45 -51.31 -17.92
N LYS A 68 3.77 -52.17 -18.68
CA LYS A 68 4.30 -52.72 -19.95
C LYS A 68 4.08 -51.75 -21.09
N CYS A 69 5.14 -51.14 -21.60
CA CYS A 69 5.14 -50.09 -22.67
C CYS A 69 4.41 -50.48 -23.97
N LYS A 70 4.30 -51.78 -24.30
CA LYS A 70 3.61 -52.26 -25.49
C LYS A 70 2.13 -52.61 -25.27
N SER A 71 1.64 -52.55 -24.05
CA SER A 71 0.24 -52.84 -23.77
C SER A 71 -0.70 -51.69 -24.20
N GLU A 72 -1.91 -52.02 -24.62
CA GLU A 72 -2.92 -51.03 -24.96
C GLU A 72 -3.24 -50.12 -23.77
N ASN A 73 -3.30 -50.67 -22.57
CA ASN A 73 -3.54 -49.91 -21.35
C ASN A 73 -2.44 -48.87 -21.07
N TYR A 74 -1.17 -49.18 -21.36
CA TYR A 74 -0.07 -48.22 -21.25
C TYR A 74 -0.15 -47.10 -22.31
N LYS A 75 -0.65 -47.43 -23.53
CA LYS A 75 -0.87 -46.41 -24.56
C LYS A 75 -1.91 -45.36 -24.10
N PHE A 76 -3.02 -45.80 -23.51
CA PHE A 76 -4.02 -44.89 -22.92
C PHE A 76 -3.40 -44.03 -21.82
N GLN A 77 -2.65 -44.65 -20.90
CA GLN A 77 -1.99 -43.89 -19.83
C GLN A 77 -1.02 -42.86 -20.35
N LYS A 78 -0.27 -43.21 -21.40
CA LYS A 78 0.67 -42.32 -22.05
C LYS A 78 -0.03 -41.17 -22.76
N GLU A 79 -1.08 -41.44 -23.53
CA GLU A 79 -1.90 -40.44 -24.20
C GLU A 79 -2.46 -39.42 -23.20
N TRP A 80 -2.97 -39.85 -22.04
CA TRP A 80 -3.46 -38.96 -21.02
C TRP A 80 -2.37 -38.05 -20.45
N LYS A 81 -1.16 -38.56 -20.28
CA LYS A 81 -0.02 -37.79 -19.78
C LYS A 81 0.61 -36.85 -20.83
N ASP A 82 0.65 -37.31 -22.09
CA ASP A 82 1.34 -36.59 -23.17
C ASP A 82 0.43 -35.62 -23.91
N THR A 83 -0.88 -35.82 -23.93
CA THR A 83 -1.85 -35.02 -24.68
C THR A 83 -2.73 -34.20 -23.75
N ILE A 84 -3.37 -34.84 -22.76
CA ILE A 84 -4.33 -34.16 -21.88
C ILE A 84 -3.59 -33.27 -20.86
N ALA A 85 -2.56 -33.82 -20.19
CA ALA A 85 -1.88 -33.09 -19.14
C ALA A 85 -1.22 -31.79 -19.61
N PRO A 86 -0.48 -31.74 -20.72
CA PRO A 86 0.15 -30.49 -21.23
C PRO A 86 -0.88 -29.42 -21.54
N LYS A 87 -1.99 -29.79 -22.21
CA LYS A 87 -3.07 -28.87 -22.57
C LYS A 87 -3.62 -28.11 -21.36
N TYR A 88 -4.00 -28.85 -20.32
CA TYR A 88 -4.56 -28.22 -19.14
C TYR A 88 -3.51 -27.56 -18.24
N LYS A 89 -2.26 -28.04 -18.26
CA LYS A 89 -1.16 -27.40 -17.59
C LYS A 89 -0.86 -26.00 -18.18
N GLU A 90 -0.84 -25.90 -19.51
CA GLU A 90 -0.67 -24.62 -20.20
C GLU A 90 -1.81 -23.63 -19.89
N ILE A 91 -3.06 -24.10 -19.85
CA ILE A 91 -4.21 -23.27 -19.43
C ILE A 91 -3.99 -22.73 -18.03
N LEU A 92 -3.59 -23.58 -17.07
CA LEU A 92 -3.36 -23.15 -15.69
C LEU A 92 -2.17 -22.20 -15.54
N ILE A 93 -1.11 -22.39 -16.33
CA ILE A 93 0.04 -21.47 -16.39
C ILE A 93 -0.41 -20.09 -16.87
N ASN A 94 -1.21 -20.07 -17.95
CA ASN A 94 -1.67 -18.82 -18.58
C ASN A 94 -2.76 -18.11 -17.78
N LEU A 95 -3.54 -18.83 -16.98
CA LEU A 95 -4.71 -18.31 -16.28
C LEU A 95 -4.35 -17.19 -15.29
N ASN A 96 -3.19 -17.24 -14.67
CA ASN A 96 -2.74 -16.22 -13.72
C ASN A 96 -1.20 -16.11 -13.66
N LYS A 97 -0.55 -15.90 -14.78
CA LYS A 97 0.91 -15.69 -15.02
C LYS A 97 1.81 -15.57 -13.74
N GLY A 98 1.77 -16.55 -12.85
CA GLY A 98 2.62 -16.61 -11.65
C GLY A 98 1.88 -16.47 -10.30
N GLY A 99 0.59 -16.17 -10.27
CA GLY A 99 -0.20 -16.02 -9.05
C GLY A 99 -0.82 -17.32 -8.51
N ILE A 100 -1.47 -17.24 -7.34
CA ILE A 100 -2.24 -18.33 -6.74
C ILE A 100 -3.52 -18.53 -7.55
N LEU A 101 -3.83 -19.80 -7.87
CA LEU A 101 -5.04 -20.16 -8.59
C LEU A 101 -6.21 -20.25 -7.58
N THR A 102 -7.30 -19.52 -7.83
CA THR A 102 -8.52 -19.69 -7.03
C THR A 102 -9.42 -20.76 -7.63
N PHE A 103 -10.23 -21.39 -6.78
CA PHE A 103 -11.16 -22.44 -7.21
C PHE A 103 -12.13 -21.93 -8.29
N GLU A 104 -12.73 -20.77 -8.10
CA GLU A 104 -13.69 -20.20 -9.04
C GLU A 104 -13.04 -19.84 -10.38
N MET A 105 -11.87 -19.23 -10.36
CA MET A 105 -11.11 -18.86 -11.56
C MET A 105 -10.80 -20.09 -12.44
N VAL A 106 -10.30 -21.17 -11.83
CA VAL A 106 -9.97 -22.39 -12.55
C VAL A 106 -11.25 -23.07 -13.07
N ARG A 107 -12.29 -23.13 -12.23
CA ARG A 107 -13.57 -23.73 -12.60
C ARG A 107 -14.21 -23.01 -13.80
N GLN A 108 -14.34 -21.70 -13.75
CA GLN A 108 -14.90 -20.90 -14.85
C GLN A 108 -14.11 -21.08 -16.15
N CYS A 109 -12.80 -21.02 -16.10
CA CYS A 109 -11.95 -21.19 -17.27
C CYS A 109 -12.07 -22.61 -17.89
N ILE A 110 -12.15 -23.66 -17.06
CA ILE A 110 -12.20 -25.04 -17.54
C ILE A 110 -13.60 -25.46 -17.98
N MET A 111 -14.65 -25.00 -17.31
CA MET A 111 -16.03 -25.34 -17.61
C MET A 111 -16.58 -24.62 -18.84
N GLY A 112 -15.86 -23.61 -19.35
CA GLY A 112 -16.33 -22.80 -20.49
C GLY A 112 -17.57 -21.98 -20.17
N GLU A 113 -17.87 -21.75 -18.90
CA GLU A 113 -18.80 -20.71 -18.51
C GLU A 113 -18.17 -19.41 -19.00
N GLU A 114 -18.65 -18.88 -20.14
CA GLU A 114 -18.34 -17.52 -20.51
C GLU A 114 -18.59 -16.67 -19.26
N VAL A 115 -17.56 -15.96 -18.84
CA VAL A 115 -17.75 -14.84 -17.94
C VAL A 115 -18.65 -13.90 -18.74
N VAL A 116 -19.96 -14.04 -18.57
CA VAL A 116 -20.90 -12.98 -18.90
C VAL A 116 -20.53 -11.89 -17.90
N LEU A 117 -19.58 -11.08 -18.31
CA LEU A 117 -19.41 -9.75 -17.78
C LEU A 117 -20.75 -9.08 -18.06
N SER A 118 -21.66 -9.18 -17.09
CA SER A 118 -22.84 -8.36 -17.06
C SER A 118 -22.35 -6.93 -17.26
N LYS A 119 -22.81 -6.29 -18.34
CA LYS A 119 -22.46 -4.91 -18.73
C LYS A 119 -22.93 -3.87 -17.70
N GLU A 120 -23.16 -4.26 -16.46
CA GLU A 120 -23.64 -3.38 -15.37
C GLU A 120 -22.76 -3.36 -14.14
N ASP A 121 -21.60 -4.07 -14.13
CA ASP A 121 -20.59 -3.86 -13.11
C ASP A 121 -19.28 -3.47 -13.78
N THR A 122 -19.08 -2.18 -13.99
CA THR A 122 -17.77 -1.51 -14.01
C THR A 122 -17.16 -1.57 -12.59
N THR A 123 -17.15 -2.71 -11.95
CA THR A 123 -16.27 -3.02 -10.86
C THR A 123 -14.92 -3.30 -11.52
N GLN A 124 -14.06 -2.29 -11.54
CA GLN A 124 -12.62 -2.46 -11.72
C GLN A 124 -12.24 -3.72 -10.93
N SER A 125 -11.69 -4.73 -11.62
CA SER A 125 -11.29 -5.98 -10.97
C SER A 125 -10.42 -5.62 -9.76
N GLN A 126 -10.96 -5.79 -8.55
CA GLN A 126 -10.30 -5.37 -7.32
C GLN A 126 -8.94 -6.07 -7.24
N SER A 127 -7.92 -5.30 -6.96
CA SER A 127 -6.55 -5.75 -6.84
C SER A 127 -5.90 -5.07 -5.65
N PHE A 128 -4.78 -5.58 -5.20
CA PHE A 128 -4.01 -4.91 -4.14
C PHE A 128 -3.68 -3.47 -4.50
N ILE A 129 -3.37 -3.21 -5.76
CA ILE A 129 -3.10 -1.87 -6.28
C ILE A 129 -4.35 -0.99 -6.27
N SER A 130 -5.51 -1.51 -6.72
CA SER A 130 -6.76 -0.72 -6.73
C SER A 130 -7.23 -0.38 -5.31
N ILE A 131 -7.08 -1.29 -4.34
CA ILE A 131 -7.34 -0.97 -2.93
C ILE A 131 -6.37 0.09 -2.41
N TRP A 132 -5.09 0.05 -2.83
CA TRP A 132 -4.13 1.08 -2.45
C TRP A 132 -4.51 2.46 -3.02
N GLU A 133 -4.92 2.51 -4.28
CA GLU A 133 -5.44 3.73 -4.92
C GLU A 133 -6.70 4.25 -4.25
N GLN A 134 -7.60 3.35 -3.85
CA GLN A 134 -8.79 3.70 -3.09
C GLN A 134 -8.42 4.32 -1.74
N VAL A 135 -7.46 3.74 -1.00
CA VAL A 135 -6.96 4.31 0.27
C VAL A 135 -6.38 5.71 0.04
N ILE A 136 -5.63 5.93 -1.04
CA ILE A 136 -5.11 7.26 -1.39
C ILE A 136 -6.26 8.24 -1.64
N HIS A 137 -7.27 7.84 -2.40
CA HIS A 137 -8.43 8.67 -2.70
C HIS A 137 -9.20 9.05 -1.42
N GLU A 138 -9.50 8.07 -0.57
CA GLU A 138 -10.16 8.29 0.72
C GLU A 138 -9.38 9.26 1.61
N LEU A 139 -8.06 9.06 1.74
CA LEU A 139 -7.19 9.96 2.51
C LEU A 139 -7.16 11.39 1.95
N ARG A 140 -7.40 11.58 0.65
CA ARG A 140 -7.48 12.90 0.02
C ARG A 140 -8.83 13.58 0.21
N THR A 141 -9.91 12.81 0.28
CA THR A 141 -11.29 13.32 0.31
C THR A 141 -11.88 13.35 1.72
N GLU A 142 -11.44 12.48 2.63
CA GLU A 142 -11.89 12.46 4.01
C GLU A 142 -11.67 13.82 4.72
N ASP A 143 -12.66 14.25 5.46
CA ASP A 143 -12.64 15.47 6.30
C ASP A 143 -12.13 16.74 5.56
N GLY A 144 -12.53 16.92 4.30
CA GLY A 144 -12.10 18.09 3.51
C GLY A 144 -10.62 18.11 3.15
N GLY A 145 -9.97 16.94 3.01
CA GLY A 145 -8.59 16.83 2.54
C GLY A 145 -7.52 17.01 3.63
N VAL A 146 -7.88 16.94 4.89
CA VAL A 146 -6.96 17.14 6.03
C VAL A 146 -5.84 16.09 6.08
N ARG A 147 -6.04 14.91 5.47
CA ARG A 147 -5.02 13.84 5.41
C ARG A 147 -4.16 13.83 4.16
N PHE A 148 -4.16 14.90 3.43
CA PHE A 148 -3.45 15.01 2.16
C PHE A 148 -1.95 14.64 2.24
N THR A 149 -1.21 15.07 3.28
CA THR A 149 0.21 14.67 3.50
C THR A 149 0.38 13.17 3.72
N THR A 150 -0.61 12.53 4.36
CA THR A 150 -0.61 11.09 4.51
C THR A 150 -0.86 10.43 3.15
N ALA A 151 -1.84 10.91 2.39
CA ALA A 151 -2.12 10.43 1.05
C ALA A 151 -0.89 10.51 0.12
N GLU A 152 -0.12 11.61 0.15
CA GLU A 152 1.13 11.73 -0.62
C GLU A 152 2.16 10.66 -0.24
N SER A 153 2.27 10.34 1.05
CA SER A 153 3.18 9.27 1.48
C SER A 153 2.78 7.92 0.89
N TYR A 154 1.47 7.62 0.83
CA TYR A 154 0.93 6.42 0.19
C TYR A 154 1.15 6.44 -1.32
N GLU A 155 0.97 7.57 -1.96
CA GLU A 155 1.17 7.76 -3.40
C GLU A 155 2.64 7.58 -3.81
N CYS A 156 3.57 8.21 -3.07
CA CYS A 156 5.00 8.02 -3.29
C CYS A 156 5.42 6.57 -3.06
N ALA A 157 4.84 5.90 -2.05
CA ALA A 157 5.09 4.49 -1.80
C ALA A 157 4.59 3.61 -2.95
N LEU A 158 3.38 3.88 -3.47
CA LEU A 158 2.82 3.17 -4.62
C LEU A 158 3.62 3.40 -5.91
N LYS A 159 4.08 4.63 -6.17
CA LYS A 159 4.97 4.94 -7.29
C LYS A 159 6.28 4.14 -7.21
N SER A 160 6.92 4.11 -6.03
CA SER A 160 8.13 3.31 -5.80
C SER A 160 7.88 1.82 -6.00
N PHE A 161 6.73 1.33 -5.55
CA PHE A 161 6.32 -0.06 -5.66
C PHE A 161 6.17 -0.49 -7.13
N ARG A 162 5.46 0.31 -7.94
CA ARG A 162 5.30 0.10 -9.38
C ARG A 162 6.62 0.18 -10.14
N MET A 163 7.45 1.15 -9.82
CA MET A 163 8.74 1.35 -10.48
C MET A 163 9.69 0.16 -10.27
N ILE A 164 9.75 -0.40 -9.07
CA ILE A 164 10.72 -1.46 -8.72
C ILE A 164 10.20 -2.84 -9.11
N LEU A 165 8.92 -3.12 -8.92
CA LEU A 165 8.33 -4.44 -9.18
C LEU A 165 7.72 -4.57 -10.57
N GLY A 166 7.44 -3.45 -11.25
CA GLY A 166 6.75 -3.39 -12.54
C GLY A 166 5.22 -3.60 -12.40
N GLU A 167 4.45 -2.92 -13.22
CA GLU A 167 2.98 -2.97 -13.18
C GLU A 167 2.39 -4.36 -13.47
N ASN A 168 3.09 -5.14 -14.29
CA ASN A 168 2.65 -6.48 -14.69
C ASN A 168 2.92 -7.57 -13.64
N THR A 169 3.77 -7.31 -12.64
CA THR A 169 4.21 -8.31 -11.67
C THR A 169 3.14 -8.59 -10.62
N ILE A 170 2.25 -7.62 -10.37
CA ILE A 170 1.26 -7.70 -9.29
C ILE A 170 -0.12 -7.57 -9.89
N LYS A 171 -0.67 -8.71 -10.29
CA LYS A 171 -2.08 -8.82 -10.72
C LYS A 171 -2.93 -9.38 -9.58
N GLY A 172 -4.06 -8.74 -9.34
CA GLY A 172 -4.98 -9.15 -8.27
C GLY A 172 -4.35 -8.98 -6.89
N PHE A 173 -4.46 -10.01 -6.06
CA PHE A 173 -3.93 -10.05 -4.67
C PHE A 173 -2.74 -11.00 -4.52
N CYS A 174 -1.99 -11.24 -5.58
CA CYS A 174 -0.87 -12.19 -5.62
C CYS A 174 0.44 -11.60 -5.09
N ILE A 175 0.38 -10.88 -4.00
CA ILE A 175 1.56 -10.30 -3.35
C ILE A 175 1.99 -11.18 -2.19
N CYS A 176 3.28 -11.47 -2.07
CA CYS A 176 3.85 -12.25 -0.97
C CYS A 176 5.10 -11.59 -0.37
N ALA A 177 5.63 -12.18 0.68
CA ALA A 177 6.83 -11.67 1.36
C ALA A 177 8.05 -11.55 0.44
N ALA A 178 8.18 -12.41 -0.56
CA ALA A 178 9.30 -12.38 -1.51
C ALA A 178 9.28 -11.14 -2.40
N GLU A 179 8.10 -10.77 -2.95
CA GLU A 179 7.95 -9.54 -3.73
C GLU A 179 8.20 -8.30 -2.86
N LEU A 180 7.67 -8.28 -1.64
CA LEU A 180 7.91 -7.17 -0.72
C LEU A 180 9.38 -7.05 -0.32
N GLN A 181 10.10 -8.18 -0.17
CA GLN A 181 11.55 -8.16 0.07
C GLN A 181 12.29 -7.63 -1.16
N LYS A 182 11.93 -8.08 -2.37
CA LYS A 182 12.48 -7.54 -3.62
C LYS A 182 12.27 -6.03 -3.74
N TRP A 183 11.09 -5.54 -3.38
CA TRP A 183 10.82 -4.10 -3.36
C TRP A 183 11.71 -3.37 -2.36
N LYS A 184 11.84 -3.91 -1.13
CA LYS A 184 12.72 -3.35 -0.10
C LYS A 184 14.17 -3.29 -0.55
N ASP A 185 14.67 -4.35 -1.18
CA ASP A 185 16.03 -4.43 -1.68
C ASP A 185 16.26 -3.45 -2.84
N GLY A 186 15.27 -3.30 -3.73
CA GLY A 186 15.27 -2.30 -4.79
C GLY A 186 15.26 -0.86 -4.26
N MET A 187 14.53 -0.59 -3.19
CA MET A 187 14.57 0.72 -2.51
C MET A 187 15.94 1.02 -1.89
N HIS A 188 16.63 0.01 -1.39
CA HIS A 188 17.95 0.16 -0.77
C HIS A 188 19.07 0.33 -1.81
N ASN A 189 19.06 -0.51 -2.84
CA ASN A 189 20.13 -0.59 -3.85
C ASN A 189 19.87 0.30 -5.07
N GLY A 190 18.61 0.61 -5.36
CA GLY A 190 18.15 1.15 -6.62
C GLY A 190 17.93 0.06 -7.67
N VAL A 191 17.31 0.42 -8.77
CA VAL A 191 17.14 -0.39 -9.96
C VAL A 191 17.75 0.34 -11.17
N LYS A 192 18.25 -0.39 -12.15
CA LYS A 192 18.74 0.22 -13.39
C LYS A 192 17.55 0.53 -14.29
N ASP A 193 17.49 1.75 -14.79
CA ASP A 193 16.56 2.16 -15.84
C ASP A 193 17.03 1.68 -17.23
N GLU A 194 16.28 2.03 -18.26
CA GLU A 194 16.58 1.69 -19.66
C GLU A 194 17.93 2.25 -20.13
N ASN A 195 18.41 3.32 -19.51
CA ASN A 195 19.69 3.97 -19.81
C ASN A 195 20.84 3.47 -18.92
N GLY A 196 20.58 2.49 -18.04
CA GLY A 196 21.54 1.95 -17.10
C GLY A 196 21.81 2.81 -15.86
N ALA A 197 21.08 3.93 -15.68
CA ALA A 197 21.19 4.76 -14.51
C ALA A 197 20.49 4.12 -13.29
N ILE A 198 21.06 4.29 -12.10
CA ILE A 198 20.46 3.78 -10.86
C ILE A 198 19.36 4.74 -10.42
N VAL A 199 18.12 4.27 -10.43
CA VAL A 199 16.93 5.00 -9.99
C VAL A 199 16.26 4.30 -8.80
N GLY A 200 15.40 5.02 -8.10
CA GLY A 200 14.58 4.47 -7.01
C GLY A 200 15.30 4.19 -5.70
N LYS A 201 16.59 4.51 -5.58
CA LYS A 201 17.32 4.40 -4.33
C LYS A 201 16.87 5.46 -3.33
N ILE A 202 16.49 5.02 -2.12
CA ILE A 202 16.01 5.90 -1.05
C ILE A 202 16.61 5.52 0.30
N SER A 203 16.50 6.42 1.28
CA SER A 203 16.98 6.17 2.64
C SER A 203 16.14 5.10 3.35
N ASP A 204 16.74 4.38 4.32
CA ASP A 204 16.03 3.41 5.16
C ASP A 204 14.85 4.04 5.91
N THR A 205 14.94 5.31 6.29
CA THR A 205 13.83 6.05 6.91
C THR A 205 12.64 6.16 5.95
N THR A 206 12.89 6.53 4.70
CA THR A 206 11.85 6.64 3.65
C THR A 206 11.30 5.26 3.30
N ALA A 207 12.17 4.25 3.12
CA ALA A 207 11.76 2.87 2.88
C ALA A 207 10.86 2.34 4.02
N GLY A 208 11.21 2.67 5.27
CA GLY A 208 10.37 2.35 6.43
C GLY A 208 9.00 3.03 6.41
N ILE A 209 8.89 4.26 5.88
CA ILE A 209 7.59 4.94 5.69
C ILE A 209 6.78 4.18 4.62
N TYR A 210 7.37 3.88 3.47
CA TYR A 210 6.69 3.21 2.36
C TYR A 210 6.21 1.81 2.75
N LEU A 211 7.04 1.02 3.42
CA LEU A 211 6.63 -0.30 3.92
C LEU A 211 5.50 -0.22 4.96
N ARG A 212 5.43 0.84 5.78
CA ARG A 212 4.29 1.06 6.69
C ARG A 212 3.00 1.40 5.94
N CYS A 213 3.07 2.18 4.86
CA CYS A 213 1.92 2.43 4.00
C CYS A 213 1.42 1.13 3.38
N CYS A 214 2.31 0.33 2.80
CA CYS A 214 1.98 -0.99 2.24
C CYS A 214 1.36 -1.91 3.29
N ARG A 215 1.92 -1.96 4.51
CA ARG A 215 1.37 -2.76 5.62
C ARG A 215 -0.06 -2.33 6.00
N ALA A 216 -0.34 -1.04 5.97
CA ALA A 216 -1.68 -0.56 6.27
C ALA A 216 -2.69 -0.98 5.19
N VAL A 217 -2.30 -0.92 3.91
CA VAL A 217 -3.12 -1.44 2.79
C VAL A 217 -3.29 -2.96 2.90
N TRP A 218 -2.23 -3.69 3.22
CA TRP A 218 -2.31 -5.13 3.48
C TRP A 218 -3.33 -5.47 4.57
N ASN A 219 -3.25 -4.79 5.71
CA ASN A 219 -4.17 -5.01 6.82
C ASN A 219 -5.63 -4.71 6.42
N ARG A 220 -5.85 -3.70 5.59
CA ARG A 220 -7.17 -3.40 5.02
C ARG A 220 -7.66 -4.55 4.13
N CYS A 221 -6.83 -5.05 3.23
CA CYS A 221 -7.17 -6.19 2.38
C CYS A 221 -7.49 -7.46 3.20
N VAL A 222 -6.78 -7.68 4.31
CA VAL A 222 -7.10 -8.77 5.25
C VAL A 222 -8.46 -8.55 5.92
N HIS A 223 -8.72 -7.34 6.40
CA HIS A 223 -9.99 -6.98 7.06
C HIS A 223 -11.19 -7.09 6.10
N GLU A 224 -11.02 -6.69 4.85
CA GLU A 224 -12.05 -6.80 3.80
C GLU A 224 -12.17 -8.21 3.20
N GLY A 225 -11.30 -9.15 3.62
CA GLY A 225 -11.40 -10.57 3.28
C GLY A 225 -10.66 -10.98 2.01
N TYR A 226 -9.96 -10.09 1.34
CA TYR A 226 -9.19 -10.40 0.11
C TYR A 226 -7.93 -11.24 0.38
N LEU A 227 -7.35 -11.17 1.58
CA LEU A 227 -6.10 -11.83 1.96
C LEU A 227 -6.25 -12.73 3.21
N LYS A 228 -7.43 -13.31 3.45
CA LYS A 228 -7.72 -14.11 4.66
C LYS A 228 -6.76 -15.26 4.90
N ASP A 229 -6.36 -15.96 3.84
CA ASP A 229 -5.56 -17.19 3.91
C ASP A 229 -4.10 -16.96 3.48
N VAL A 230 -3.69 -15.69 3.33
CA VAL A 230 -2.31 -15.36 2.93
C VAL A 230 -1.47 -15.13 4.18
N PRO A 231 -0.31 -15.78 4.33
CA PRO A 231 0.58 -15.56 5.47
C PRO A 231 1.00 -14.10 5.59
N TYR A 232 0.96 -13.54 6.81
CA TYR A 232 1.34 -12.16 7.06
C TYR A 232 2.82 -11.93 6.73
N PRO A 233 3.17 -11.01 5.82
CA PRO A 233 4.52 -10.93 5.28
C PRO A 233 5.47 -10.05 6.09
N PHE A 234 4.98 -9.30 7.09
CA PHE A 234 5.80 -8.34 7.82
C PHE A 234 6.18 -8.86 9.21
N SER A 235 7.40 -8.52 9.65
CA SER A 235 7.84 -8.75 11.02
C SER A 235 8.52 -7.51 11.60
N ASN A 236 8.43 -7.34 12.92
CA ASN A 236 9.19 -6.32 13.65
C ASN A 236 10.64 -6.77 13.97
N LYS A 237 10.91 -8.06 13.78
CA LYS A 237 12.22 -8.69 13.99
C LYS A 237 12.78 -9.16 12.64
N LYS A 238 14.08 -9.40 12.56
CA LYS A 238 14.68 -10.05 11.39
C LYS A 238 14.38 -11.54 11.46
N GLU A 239 13.25 -11.95 10.88
CA GLU A 239 12.84 -13.36 10.77
C GLU A 239 13.00 -13.83 9.32
N LYS A 240 13.48 -15.06 9.13
CA LYS A 240 13.67 -15.65 7.79
C LYS A 240 12.31 -15.76 7.08
N GLY A 241 12.25 -15.28 5.84
CA GLY A 241 11.04 -15.35 5.02
C GLY A 241 10.02 -14.21 5.27
N LEU A 242 10.29 -13.29 6.21
CA LEU A 242 9.45 -12.13 6.48
C LEU A 242 10.19 -10.82 6.22
N VAL A 243 9.43 -9.79 5.88
CA VAL A 243 9.96 -8.46 5.59
C VAL A 243 10.04 -7.62 6.86
N SER A 244 11.24 -7.31 7.29
CA SER A 244 11.45 -6.39 8.40
C SER A 244 11.34 -4.94 7.95
N ILE A 245 10.50 -4.14 8.62
CA ILE A 245 10.36 -2.70 8.33
C ILE A 245 11.51 -1.95 9.01
N PRO A 246 12.34 -1.20 8.24
CA PRO A 246 13.43 -0.42 8.80
C PRO A 246 12.93 0.59 9.84
N LYS A 247 13.66 0.71 10.93
CA LYS A 247 13.46 1.79 11.91
C LYS A 247 14.20 3.02 11.41
N SER A 248 13.65 4.20 11.67
CA SER A 248 14.37 5.44 11.41
C SER A 248 15.69 5.45 12.18
N ALA A 249 16.78 5.83 11.53
CA ALA A 249 18.04 6.03 12.21
C ALA A 249 17.84 7.06 13.35
N LYS A 250 18.45 6.80 14.51
CA LYS A 250 18.50 7.79 15.57
C LYS A 250 19.30 9.00 15.04
N ARG A 251 18.60 10.07 14.68
CA ARG A 251 19.27 11.32 14.32
C ARG A 251 19.90 11.90 15.57
N LYS A 252 21.14 12.41 15.47
CA LYS A 252 21.65 13.36 16.46
C LYS A 252 20.62 14.50 16.52
N GLN A 253 20.07 14.72 17.69
CA GLN A 253 19.18 15.87 17.89
C GLN A 253 20.07 17.12 17.88
N ASN A 254 20.08 17.82 16.76
CA ASN A 254 20.63 19.15 16.70
C ASN A 254 19.55 20.10 17.24
N PHE A 255 19.83 20.68 18.37
CA PHE A 255 19.01 21.73 18.97
C PHE A 255 19.87 22.97 19.22
N LEU A 256 19.27 24.13 19.13
CA LEU A 256 19.88 25.37 19.52
C LEU A 256 19.76 25.52 21.02
N ASN A 257 20.89 25.82 21.69
CA ASN A 257 20.85 26.12 23.09
C ASN A 257 20.33 27.56 23.34
N VAL A 258 20.12 27.92 24.61
CA VAL A 258 19.55 29.23 24.99
C VAL A 258 20.42 30.39 24.49
N ASN A 259 21.76 30.28 24.57
CA ASN A 259 22.63 31.33 24.08
C ASN A 259 22.52 31.57 22.59
N GLN A 260 22.48 30.49 21.81
CA GLN A 260 22.25 30.55 20.34
C GLN A 260 20.89 31.16 20.01
N MET A 261 19.85 30.82 20.77
CA MET A 261 18.51 31.41 20.57
C MET A 261 18.54 32.92 20.91
N THR A 262 19.29 33.32 21.96
CA THR A 262 19.48 34.73 22.33
C THR A 262 20.24 35.49 21.23
N GLU A 263 21.27 34.89 20.64
CA GLU A 263 22.01 35.47 19.51
C GLU A 263 21.09 35.69 18.29
N LEU A 264 20.22 34.73 17.96
CA LEU A 264 19.23 34.84 16.89
C LEU A 264 18.20 35.94 17.18
N TYR A 265 17.76 36.06 18.42
CA TYR A 265 16.87 37.15 18.81
C TYR A 265 17.55 38.50 18.73
N ASN A 266 18.80 38.63 19.20
CA ASN A 266 19.59 39.85 19.09
C ASN A 266 19.88 40.22 17.63
N LEU A 267 20.11 39.23 16.75
CA LEU A 267 20.23 39.47 15.31
C LEU A 267 18.93 40.04 14.73
N PHE A 268 17.78 39.49 15.11
CA PHE A 268 16.48 39.98 14.71
C PHE A 268 16.26 41.44 15.13
N VAL A 269 16.50 41.75 16.40
CA VAL A 269 16.35 43.11 16.96
C VAL A 269 17.33 44.11 16.33
N SER A 270 18.59 43.71 16.18
CA SER A 270 19.63 44.65 15.67
C SER A 270 19.59 44.83 14.16
N LYS A 271 18.93 43.94 13.41
CA LYS A 271 18.88 43.91 11.93
C LYS A 271 20.24 43.94 11.25
N LYS A 272 21.32 43.50 11.95
CA LYS A 272 22.72 43.51 11.47
C LYS A 272 22.99 42.33 10.52
N TYR A 273 22.40 42.33 9.34
CA TYR A 273 22.61 41.33 8.31
C TYR A 273 23.93 41.56 7.52
N PRO A 274 24.47 40.54 6.84
CA PRO A 274 25.68 40.69 6.01
C PRO A 274 25.50 41.74 4.91
N LYS A 275 26.48 42.64 4.77
CA LYS A 275 26.45 43.77 3.86
C LYS A 275 26.32 43.37 2.36
N HIS A 276 26.67 42.15 2.00
CA HIS A 276 26.61 41.65 0.64
C HIS A 276 25.21 41.13 0.26
N TRP A 277 24.28 41.05 1.21
CA TRP A 277 22.90 40.65 0.94
C TRP A 277 22.14 41.81 0.29
N THR A 278 21.31 41.49 -0.71
CA THR A 278 20.38 42.46 -1.29
C THR A 278 19.27 42.78 -0.29
N GLU A 279 18.69 43.95 -0.43
CA GLU A 279 17.60 44.41 0.44
C GLU A 279 16.41 43.44 0.47
N ASP A 280 16.01 42.94 -0.68
CA ASP A 280 14.94 41.91 -0.80
C ASP A 280 15.31 40.59 -0.06
N TYR A 281 16.59 40.20 -0.12
CA TYR A 281 17.04 39.03 0.61
C TYR A 281 17.05 39.28 2.12
N VAL A 282 17.46 40.45 2.56
CA VAL A 282 17.43 40.88 3.98
C VAL A 282 16.00 40.85 4.51
N GLN A 283 15.04 41.42 3.77
CA GLN A 283 13.63 41.44 4.17
C GLN A 283 13.08 40.03 4.34
N ARG A 284 13.31 39.13 3.37
CA ARG A 284 12.89 37.72 3.46
C ARG A 284 13.57 36.97 4.61
N ALA A 285 14.86 37.19 4.82
CA ALA A 285 15.60 36.55 5.90
C ALA A 285 15.12 37.06 7.27
N HIS A 286 14.85 38.36 7.40
CA HIS A 286 14.30 38.95 8.62
C HIS A 286 12.93 38.37 8.96
N TYR A 287 12.02 38.34 7.99
CA TYR A 287 10.69 37.74 8.15
C TYR A 287 10.77 36.25 8.53
N SER A 288 11.63 35.50 7.84
CA SER A 288 11.82 34.06 8.13
C SER A 288 12.42 33.81 9.53
N LEU A 289 13.36 34.66 9.96
CA LEU A 289 13.92 34.60 11.30
C LEU A 289 12.88 34.94 12.36
N GLY A 290 12.05 35.97 12.11
CA GLY A 290 10.93 36.31 12.97
C GLY A 290 9.95 35.16 13.14
N LEU A 291 9.53 34.52 12.04
CA LEU A 291 8.66 33.34 12.08
C LEU A 291 9.27 32.17 12.84
N PHE A 292 10.58 31.92 12.68
CA PHE A 292 11.29 30.88 13.44
C PHE A 292 11.27 31.17 14.95
N LEU A 293 11.53 32.41 15.35
CA LEU A 293 11.49 32.84 16.75
C LEU A 293 10.07 32.76 17.33
N VAL A 294 9.05 33.16 16.56
CA VAL A 294 7.63 32.99 16.94
C VAL A 294 7.32 31.50 17.17
N GLN A 295 7.74 30.61 16.27
CA GLN A 295 7.51 29.18 16.46
C GLN A 295 8.13 28.66 17.78
N TYR A 296 9.34 29.10 18.08
CA TYR A 296 10.03 28.75 19.33
C TYR A 296 9.28 29.29 20.57
N LEU A 297 8.94 30.58 20.56
CA LEU A 297 8.27 31.26 21.69
C LEU A 297 6.81 30.80 21.86
N CYS A 298 6.20 30.26 20.80
CA CYS A 298 4.86 29.66 20.84
C CYS A 298 4.89 28.14 21.08
N ASN A 299 5.81 27.63 21.90
CA ASN A 299 5.90 26.22 22.28
C ASN A 299 6.09 25.25 21.10
N GLY A 300 6.77 25.67 20.05
CA GLY A 300 7.10 24.84 18.89
C GLY A 300 5.87 24.54 18.02
N PHE A 301 4.95 25.46 17.86
CA PHE A 301 3.89 25.30 16.86
C PHE A 301 4.48 25.25 15.45
N ASN A 302 3.81 24.62 14.51
CA ASN A 302 4.34 24.44 13.16
C ASN A 302 3.86 25.55 12.21
N MET A 303 4.46 25.64 11.01
CA MET A 303 4.07 26.65 10.01
C MET A 303 2.59 26.55 9.63
N ALA A 304 2.01 25.35 9.64
CA ALA A 304 0.60 25.17 9.36
C ALA A 304 -0.31 25.76 10.47
N ASP A 305 0.16 25.75 11.72
CA ASP A 305 -0.53 26.42 12.82
C ASP A 305 -0.32 27.93 12.74
N ALA A 306 0.90 28.40 12.42
CA ALA A 306 1.20 29.81 12.22
C ALA A 306 0.33 30.46 11.13
N GLY A 307 0.24 29.81 9.96
CA GLY A 307 -0.56 30.32 8.85
C GLY A 307 -2.09 30.32 9.08
N ARG A 308 -2.54 29.69 10.17
CA ARG A 308 -3.96 29.66 10.58
C ARG A 308 -4.22 30.40 11.87
N LEU A 309 -3.18 30.96 12.49
CA LEU A 309 -3.33 31.73 13.71
C LEU A 309 -4.14 32.99 13.43
N THR A 310 -5.19 33.22 14.21
CA THR A 310 -6.07 34.39 14.08
C THR A 310 -6.10 35.19 15.35
N TYR A 311 -6.42 36.47 15.22
CA TYR A 311 -6.82 37.35 16.31
C TYR A 311 -8.25 37.04 16.73
N ASN A 312 -8.47 35.85 17.33
CA ASN A 312 -9.78 35.38 17.69
C ASN A 312 -10.34 36.07 18.95
N SER A 313 -11.55 35.68 19.37
CA SER A 313 -12.22 36.28 20.55
C SER A 313 -11.39 36.20 21.83
N TYR A 314 -10.61 35.12 22.03
CA TYR A 314 -9.75 34.94 23.19
C TYR A 314 -8.61 35.98 23.26
N TYR A 315 -8.01 36.32 22.12
CA TYR A 315 -7.00 37.38 22.07
C TYR A 315 -7.56 38.70 22.60
N TYR A 316 -8.77 39.10 22.20
CA TYR A 316 -9.41 40.31 22.66
C TYR A 316 -9.88 40.23 24.12
N GLN A 317 -10.33 39.06 24.56
CA GLN A 317 -10.70 38.82 25.98
C GLN A 317 -9.53 38.95 26.95
N THR A 318 -8.32 38.71 26.43
CA THR A 318 -7.07 38.83 27.22
C THR A 318 -6.34 40.16 26.99
N ASP A 319 -7.00 41.15 26.38
CA ASP A 319 -6.39 42.44 26.02
C ASP A 319 -5.10 42.30 25.19
N GLY A 320 -5.07 41.35 24.27
CA GLY A 320 -3.91 41.08 23.44
C GLY A 320 -2.77 40.33 24.14
N LYS A 321 -2.98 39.75 25.33
CA LYS A 321 -1.93 39.13 26.13
C LYS A 321 -1.73 37.64 25.87
N ALA A 322 -2.62 36.98 25.12
CA ALA A 322 -2.45 35.58 24.79
C ALA A 322 -3.13 35.17 23.48
N PHE A 323 -2.55 34.22 22.80
CA PHE A 323 -3.20 33.47 21.72
C PHE A 323 -3.77 32.17 22.23
N ARG A 324 -4.89 31.73 21.61
CA ARG A 324 -5.51 30.43 21.83
C ARG A 324 -5.82 29.80 20.48
N PHE A 325 -5.34 28.60 20.24
CA PHE A 325 -5.58 27.88 19.00
C PHE A 325 -5.54 26.35 19.20
N ASN A 326 -6.13 25.61 18.26
CA ASN A 326 -6.05 24.15 18.24
C ASN A 326 -4.95 23.70 17.27
N ARG A 327 -4.02 22.86 17.76
CA ARG A 327 -2.97 22.27 16.91
C ARG A 327 -3.57 21.34 15.87
N LYS A 328 -3.40 21.65 14.58
CA LYS A 328 -3.92 20.84 13.48
C LYS A 328 -3.38 19.41 13.48
N LYS A 329 -2.09 19.24 13.76
CA LYS A 329 -1.42 17.92 13.71
C LYS A 329 -1.95 16.93 14.73
N THR A 330 -2.43 17.37 15.87
CA THR A 330 -2.83 16.53 17.02
C THR A 330 -4.31 16.60 17.37
N SER A 331 -5.07 17.49 16.76
CA SER A 331 -6.50 17.74 17.06
C SER A 331 -7.40 16.50 16.99
N ARG A 332 -7.01 15.48 16.22
CA ARG A 332 -7.77 14.22 16.07
C ARG A 332 -7.43 13.14 17.09
N ARG A 333 -6.38 13.34 17.92
CA ARG A 333 -5.92 12.31 18.88
C ARG A 333 -6.56 12.42 20.24
N SER A 334 -7.18 13.55 20.54
CA SER A 334 -7.92 13.77 21.80
C SER A 334 -9.33 14.22 21.50
N ALA A 335 -10.29 13.73 22.27
CA ALA A 335 -11.70 14.09 22.15
C ALA A 335 -11.92 15.60 22.39
N ASP A 336 -11.08 16.22 23.22
CA ASP A 336 -11.18 17.63 23.61
C ASP A 336 -10.35 18.57 22.72
N GLY A 337 -9.77 18.06 21.62
CA GLY A 337 -8.84 18.82 20.79
C GLY A 337 -7.47 19.02 21.46
N SER A 338 -6.50 19.54 20.69
CA SER A 338 -5.17 19.90 21.22
C SER A 338 -5.11 21.42 21.35
N GLU A 339 -5.89 21.96 22.29
CA GLU A 339 -5.87 23.38 22.57
C GLU A 339 -4.54 23.82 23.16
N VAL A 340 -4.00 24.92 22.63
CA VAL A 340 -2.75 25.54 23.09
C VAL A 340 -3.03 26.99 23.40
N ILE A 341 -2.66 27.41 24.59
CA ILE A 341 -2.67 28.81 25.03
C ILE A 341 -1.22 29.28 25.11
N VAL A 342 -0.91 30.38 24.43
CA VAL A 342 0.42 30.96 24.39
C VAL A 342 0.35 32.38 24.94
N PRO A 343 1.01 32.67 26.08
CA PRO A 343 1.12 34.04 26.58
C PRO A 343 2.03 34.85 25.67
N ILE A 344 1.65 36.08 25.35
CA ILE A 344 2.45 37.01 24.58
C ILE A 344 3.40 37.74 25.53
N ILE A 345 4.61 37.19 25.65
CA ILE A 345 5.67 37.79 26.45
C ILE A 345 6.37 38.92 25.67
N PRO A 346 7.08 39.86 26.33
CA PRO A 346 7.69 41.01 25.65
C PRO A 346 8.55 40.68 24.43
N PRO A 347 9.41 39.66 24.42
CA PRO A 347 10.14 39.28 23.21
C PRO A 347 9.24 38.82 22.04
N LEU A 348 8.14 38.11 22.34
CA LEU A 348 7.18 37.71 21.33
C LEU A 348 6.39 38.92 20.79
N GLN A 349 5.96 39.81 21.68
CA GLN A 349 5.28 41.05 21.29
C GLN A 349 6.13 41.87 20.33
N TYR A 350 7.43 42.08 20.64
CA TYR A 350 8.34 42.81 19.77
C TYR A 350 8.42 42.21 18.37
N ILE A 351 8.47 40.87 18.28
CA ILE A 351 8.51 40.19 16.96
C ILE A 351 7.17 40.36 16.23
N LEU A 352 6.06 40.23 16.92
CA LEU A 352 4.72 40.41 16.33
C LEU A 352 4.54 41.84 15.79
N ASP A 353 4.99 42.85 16.52
CA ASP A 353 4.93 44.26 16.09
C ASP A 353 5.70 44.51 14.77
N GLU A 354 6.75 43.72 14.51
CA GLU A 354 7.60 43.86 13.31
C GLU A 354 7.07 43.07 12.09
N ILE A 355 6.49 41.86 12.32
CA ILE A 355 6.21 40.93 11.19
C ILE A 355 4.75 40.47 11.10
N ALA A 356 3.93 40.71 12.11
CA ALA A 356 2.52 40.30 12.09
C ALA A 356 1.63 41.35 11.41
N ALA A 357 0.51 40.93 10.86
CA ALA A 357 -0.52 41.85 10.38
C ALA A 357 -1.17 42.61 11.57
N PRO A 358 -1.65 43.83 11.37
CA PRO A 358 -2.37 44.54 12.42
C PRO A 358 -3.56 43.73 12.95
N PRO A 359 -3.82 43.75 14.28
CA PRO A 359 -4.92 43.00 14.86
C PRO A 359 -6.28 43.43 14.28
N THR A 360 -6.93 42.51 13.60
CA THR A 360 -8.31 42.64 13.14
C THR A 360 -9.10 41.42 13.62
N ARG A 361 -10.37 41.62 14.01
CA ARG A 361 -11.17 40.54 14.57
C ARG A 361 -11.28 39.37 13.60
N ASP A 362 -10.87 38.17 14.06
CA ASP A 362 -10.76 36.94 13.28
C ASP A 362 -9.80 36.98 12.08
N GLY A 363 -9.05 38.09 11.92
CA GLY A 363 -8.01 38.21 10.92
C GLY A 363 -6.80 37.31 11.20
N LEU A 364 -6.09 36.95 10.12
CA LEU A 364 -4.87 36.14 10.24
C LEU A 364 -3.72 36.98 10.80
N VAL A 365 -2.96 36.40 11.73
CA VAL A 365 -1.73 36.99 12.27
C VAL A 365 -0.63 37.06 11.21
N PHE A 366 -0.51 36.01 10.38
CA PHE A 366 0.49 35.90 9.33
C PHE A 366 -0.16 35.53 7.98
N PRO A 367 -0.83 36.49 7.30
CA PRO A 367 -1.55 36.24 6.05
C PRO A 367 -0.65 35.77 4.91
N ASP A 368 0.62 36.19 4.89
CA ASP A 368 1.57 35.87 3.83
C ASP A 368 2.00 34.41 3.77
N ILE A 369 1.82 33.65 4.86
CA ILE A 369 2.20 32.24 4.90
C ILE A 369 1.32 31.42 3.94
N LEU A 370 0.01 31.64 3.96
CA LEU A 370 -0.96 30.90 3.13
C LEU A 370 -1.49 31.71 1.94
N LYS A 371 -1.11 32.97 1.82
CA LYS A 371 -1.44 33.86 0.69
C LYS A 371 -2.92 33.80 0.29
N GLY A 372 -3.82 33.76 1.26
CA GLY A 372 -5.27 33.70 1.03
C GLY A 372 -5.78 32.35 0.50
N ALA A 373 -4.99 31.30 0.55
CA ALA A 373 -5.44 29.98 0.12
C ALA A 373 -6.62 29.49 0.97
N GLU A 374 -7.75 29.24 0.34
CA GLU A 374 -8.99 28.84 1.01
C GLU A 374 -9.06 27.33 1.25
N THR A 375 -8.56 26.52 0.30
CA THR A 375 -8.60 25.06 0.41
C THR A 375 -7.31 24.50 0.99
N GLU A 376 -7.39 23.31 1.60
CA GLU A 376 -6.21 22.59 2.11
C GLU A 376 -5.22 22.25 0.99
N GLU A 377 -5.70 22.00 -0.21
CA GLU A 377 -4.86 21.72 -1.39
C GLU A 377 -4.07 22.97 -1.80
N LEU A 378 -4.72 24.13 -1.86
CA LEU A 378 -4.06 25.42 -2.15
C LEU A 378 -3.09 25.80 -1.03
N ARG A 379 -3.47 25.60 0.25
CA ARG A 379 -2.63 25.88 1.42
C ARG A 379 -1.33 25.10 1.46
N ARG A 380 -1.20 24.06 0.66
CA ARG A 380 0.02 23.25 0.56
C ARG A 380 0.99 23.72 -0.53
N LYS A 381 0.52 24.52 -1.44
CA LYS A 381 1.38 25.09 -2.48
C LYS A 381 2.27 26.20 -1.95
N TYR A 382 1.92 26.76 -0.82
CA TYR A 382 2.60 27.83 -0.11
C TYR A 382 3.15 27.36 1.24
#